data_259dd8de4d49aaaaa07bcf3e79f55bfd
#
_entry.id   259dd8de4d49aaaaa07bcf3e79f55bfd
#
_cell.length_a   1.000
_cell.length_b   1.000
_cell.length_c   1.000
_cell.angle_alpha   90.00
_cell.angle_beta   90.00
_cell.angle_gamma   90.00
#
_symmetry.space_group_name_H-M   'P 1'
#
loop_
_entity.id
_entity.type
_entity.pdbx_description
1 polymer ?
#
loop_
_entity_poly.entity_id
_entity_poly.type
_entity_poly.pdbx_seq_one_letter_code
_entity_poly.pdbx_strand_id
1 'polypeptide(L)'
;MPTSSGDPSRRTFLGVSLGAIATGTLGPEGVQARHWSSLAVPRTGRLQQSVCRWCYDGIPLEQLCRAAEEMGLKSVELLGEREWHVPKQFGLTCAMANGPSTIAVGFNRPNEHDRLVAESERLLQLIAAQGLPNMIVFSGNRGGMSDGEGLENCARGLRRVAPIAERLGVTVCMELLNSKIDHRDYQCDRTPWGVELVKRVGSPRFRLLYDIYHMQIMEGDVIRTIRENIQHIAHFHTAGVPGRHEIDETQELYYPQIARAIVETGFTGYLAQEFVPSRDPLTSLRQGVSICDV
;
A
#
# COMPACT_ATOMS: atom_id res chain seq x y z
N MET A 1 3.12 18.67 67.08
CA MET A 1 4.34 19.36 67.53
C MET A 1 5.53 18.68 66.90
N PRO A 2 6.57 19.36 66.54
CA PRO A 2 6.68 20.51 65.65
C PRO A 2 7.73 20.32 64.53
N THR A 3 7.71 21.21 63.55
CA THR A 3 8.78 22.02 62.93
C THR A 3 9.83 21.26 62.11
N SER A 4 10.34 21.74 61.00
CA SER A 4 10.58 23.08 60.45
C SER A 4 11.09 22.93 59.02
N SER A 5 10.65 23.70 58.09
CA SER A 5 11.28 24.85 57.42
C SER A 5 12.58 24.59 56.68
N GLY A 6 12.63 25.00 55.42
CA GLY A 6 13.85 25.22 54.68
C GLY A 6 13.68 25.56 53.24
N ASP A 7 13.23 26.76 52.89
CA ASP A 7 13.55 27.54 51.69
C ASP A 7 14.85 28.35 52.01
N PRO A 8 15.58 28.98 51.13
CA PRO A 8 15.53 29.19 49.66
C PRO A 8 16.93 29.15 49.00
N SER A 9 16.99 29.31 47.69
CA SER A 9 18.14 30.06 47.13
C SER A 9 17.75 30.80 45.85
N ARG A 10 17.71 32.09 46.01
CA ARG A 10 17.75 33.12 44.94
C ARG A 10 18.98 32.95 44.07
N ARG A 11 18.83 32.98 42.77
CA ARG A 11 19.91 33.32 41.84
C ARG A 11 19.53 34.55 41.01
N THR A 12 20.37 35.49 41.23
CA THR A 12 20.62 36.83 40.76
C THR A 12 20.41 37.01 39.26
N PHE A 13 19.56 37.97 38.90
CA PHE A 13 19.52 38.58 37.56
C PHE A 13 20.68 39.55 37.43
N LEU A 14 21.54 39.36 36.44
CA LEU A 14 22.45 40.36 35.93
C LEU A 14 21.81 41.05 34.73
N GLY A 15 21.60 42.34 34.86
CA GLY A 15 21.11 43.20 33.82
C GLY A 15 22.21 43.48 32.77
N VAL A 16 21.81 43.52 31.52
CA VAL A 16 22.56 44.13 30.40
C VAL A 16 21.71 45.19 29.72
N SER A 17 22.35 46.31 29.56
CA SER A 17 21.89 47.62 29.13
C SER A 17 21.23 47.68 27.77
N LEU A 18 20.34 48.70 27.65
CA LEU A 18 19.69 49.20 26.45
C LEU A 18 20.70 49.60 25.36
N GLY A 19 20.43 49.15 24.14
CA GLY A 19 20.98 49.65 22.88
C GLY A 19 19.87 49.87 21.85
N ALA A 20 19.80 51.08 21.44
CA ALA A 20 19.08 51.74 20.33
C ALA A 20 18.04 51.00 19.49
N ILE A 21 16.81 51.53 19.49
CA ILE A 21 15.69 51.19 18.60
C ILE A 21 15.98 51.79 17.19
N ALA A 22 16.08 50.91 16.20
CA ALA A 22 15.89 51.24 14.79
C ALA A 22 14.52 50.76 14.35
N THR A 23 13.63 51.70 14.09
CA THR A 23 12.29 51.46 13.52
C THR A 23 12.41 51.11 12.04
N GLY A 24 12.47 49.82 11.73
CA GLY A 24 12.29 49.30 10.39
C GLY A 24 10.85 48.80 10.25
N THR A 25 10.05 49.40 9.38
CA THR A 25 8.73 48.92 9.00
C THR A 25 8.87 47.61 8.24
N LEU A 26 8.56 46.49 8.89
CA LEU A 26 8.40 45.20 8.22
C LEU A 26 7.03 45.16 7.53
N GLY A 27 7.05 45.21 6.18
CA GLY A 27 5.91 44.84 5.38
C GLY A 27 5.59 43.33 5.54
N PRO A 28 4.38 42.88 5.20
CA PRO A 28 4.03 41.49 5.28
C PRO A 28 4.81 40.68 4.26
N GLU A 29 5.93 40.13 4.63
CA GLU A 29 6.61 39.14 3.82
C GLU A 29 5.73 37.88 3.81
N GLY A 30 5.11 37.64 2.65
CA GLY A 30 4.35 36.46 2.38
C GLY A 30 5.23 35.23 2.63
N VAL A 31 4.66 34.25 3.35
CA VAL A 31 5.19 32.90 3.42
C VAL A 31 5.25 32.38 2.00
N GLN A 32 6.43 32.46 1.38
CA GLN A 32 6.68 31.80 0.10
C GLN A 32 6.55 30.32 0.31
N ALA A 33 5.42 29.76 -0.11
CA ALA A 33 5.31 28.33 -0.35
C ALA A 33 6.53 27.93 -1.20
N ARG A 34 7.39 27.10 -0.64
CA ARG A 34 8.51 26.52 -1.38
C ARG A 34 7.92 25.73 -2.53
N HIS A 35 7.83 26.37 -3.70
CA HIS A 35 7.62 25.67 -4.95
C HIS A 35 8.73 24.63 -5.04
N TRP A 36 8.37 23.36 -4.97
CA TRP A 36 9.18 22.27 -5.45
C TRP A 36 9.29 22.46 -6.97
N SER A 37 10.20 23.33 -7.39
CA SER A 37 10.49 23.54 -8.80
C SER A 37 10.99 22.21 -9.35
N SER A 38 10.39 21.78 -10.43
CA SER A 38 10.63 20.60 -11.23
C SER A 38 12.05 20.60 -11.83
N LEU A 39 13.06 20.43 -11.00
CA LEU A 39 14.29 19.80 -11.46
C LEU A 39 13.96 18.31 -11.46
N ALA A 40 13.85 17.73 -12.64
CA ALA A 40 13.73 16.29 -12.80
C ALA A 40 14.94 15.64 -12.11
N VAL A 41 14.79 15.28 -10.84
CA VAL A 41 15.79 14.46 -10.15
C VAL A 41 15.84 13.15 -10.93
N PRO A 42 17.02 12.71 -11.40
CA PRO A 42 17.13 11.44 -12.07
C PRO A 42 16.50 10.35 -11.20
N ARG A 43 15.52 9.63 -11.74
CA ARG A 43 14.84 8.57 -10.99
C ARG A 43 15.82 7.47 -10.65
N THR A 44 15.78 6.99 -9.41
CA THR A 44 16.60 5.87 -8.99
C THR A 44 16.09 4.56 -9.58
N GLY A 45 14.77 4.46 -9.79
CA GLY A 45 14.11 3.31 -10.40
C GLY A 45 14.31 1.99 -9.64
N ARG A 46 14.70 2.06 -8.36
CA ARG A 46 14.96 0.87 -7.55
C ARG A 46 13.70 0.09 -7.17
N LEU A 47 12.55 0.76 -7.14
CA LEU A 47 11.24 0.14 -6.97
C LEU A 47 10.47 0.19 -8.30
N GLN A 48 9.87 -0.91 -8.69
CA GLN A 48 8.89 -0.91 -9.75
C GLN A 48 7.60 -0.33 -9.18
N GLN A 49 7.24 0.87 -9.61
CA GLN A 49 6.02 1.51 -9.13
C GLN A 49 4.84 1.28 -10.08
N SER A 50 3.64 1.21 -9.50
CA SER A 50 2.36 1.01 -10.17
C SER A 50 1.34 2.04 -9.68
N VAL A 51 0.14 2.05 -10.28
CA VAL A 51 -1.01 2.81 -9.80
C VAL A 51 -2.29 1.98 -9.92
N CYS A 52 -3.13 2.00 -8.88
CA CYS A 52 -4.42 1.32 -8.85
C CYS A 52 -5.46 2.12 -9.63
N ARG A 53 -6.11 1.47 -10.59
CA ARG A 53 -7.08 2.07 -11.51
C ARG A 53 -8.25 2.73 -10.81
N TRP A 54 -8.84 2.05 -9.83
CA TRP A 54 -10.07 2.49 -9.18
C TRP A 54 -9.96 3.84 -8.46
N CYS A 55 -8.77 4.22 -7.98
CA CYS A 55 -8.52 5.53 -7.36
C CYS A 55 -8.62 6.70 -8.36
N TYR A 56 -8.60 6.41 -9.66
CA TYR A 56 -8.55 7.37 -10.76
C TYR A 56 -9.67 7.13 -11.77
N ASP A 57 -10.83 6.61 -11.35
CA ASP A 57 -11.96 6.27 -12.23
C ASP A 57 -12.51 7.47 -13.01
N GLY A 58 -12.32 8.68 -12.52
CA GLY A 58 -12.68 9.91 -13.22
C GLY A 58 -11.79 10.26 -14.42
N ILE A 59 -10.66 9.54 -14.63
CA ILE A 59 -9.73 9.76 -15.75
C ILE A 59 -9.88 8.60 -16.74
N PRO A 60 -10.00 8.83 -18.07
CA PRO A 60 -9.97 7.75 -19.07
C PRO A 60 -8.71 6.88 -18.91
N LEU A 61 -8.85 5.56 -19.06
CA LEU A 61 -7.76 4.61 -18.78
C LEU A 61 -6.51 4.89 -19.64
N GLU A 62 -6.69 5.21 -20.92
CA GLU A 62 -5.59 5.57 -21.83
C GLU A 62 -4.86 6.83 -21.38
N GLN A 63 -5.59 7.82 -20.86
CA GLN A 63 -4.99 9.03 -20.30
C GLN A 63 -4.19 8.73 -19.03
N LEU A 64 -4.71 7.88 -18.14
CA LEU A 64 -3.99 7.43 -16.95
C LEU A 64 -2.73 6.65 -17.35
N CYS A 65 -2.81 5.74 -18.32
CA CYS A 65 -1.66 4.98 -18.82
C CYS A 65 -0.58 5.88 -19.40
N ARG A 66 -0.94 6.89 -20.21
CA ARG A 66 0.00 7.86 -20.75
C ARG A 66 0.69 8.65 -19.63
N ALA A 67 -0.07 9.14 -18.67
CA ALA A 67 0.49 9.85 -17.51
C ALA A 67 1.40 8.94 -16.67
N ALA A 68 1.02 7.68 -16.49
CA ALA A 68 1.83 6.68 -15.78
C ALA A 68 3.16 6.41 -16.48
N GLU A 69 3.15 6.26 -17.81
CA GLU A 69 4.36 6.13 -18.64
C GLU A 69 5.29 7.35 -18.47
N GLU A 70 4.75 8.56 -18.64
CA GLU A 70 5.50 9.82 -18.46
C GLU A 70 6.10 9.97 -17.06
N MET A 71 5.39 9.47 -16.05
CA MET A 71 5.85 9.40 -14.66
C MET A 71 6.84 8.26 -14.44
N GLY A 72 7.11 7.37 -15.41
CA GLY A 72 8.02 6.22 -15.34
C GLY A 72 7.51 5.07 -14.49
N LEU A 73 6.21 5.02 -14.19
CA LEU A 73 5.56 3.85 -13.63
C LEU A 73 5.74 2.64 -14.58
N LYS A 74 5.59 1.44 -14.04
CA LYS A 74 5.71 0.20 -14.80
C LYS A 74 4.37 -0.49 -15.00
N SER A 75 3.33 -0.04 -14.30
CA SER A 75 2.04 -0.71 -14.29
C SER A 75 0.90 0.26 -13.97
N VAL A 76 -0.27 -0.04 -14.56
CA VAL A 76 -1.59 0.37 -14.09
C VAL A 76 -2.34 -0.92 -13.75
N GLU A 77 -2.84 -1.04 -12.52
CA GLU A 77 -3.31 -2.32 -12.00
C GLU A 77 -4.73 -2.31 -11.45
N LEU A 78 -5.19 -3.46 -10.94
CA LEU A 78 -6.55 -3.75 -10.53
C LEU A 78 -7.53 -3.55 -11.69
N LEU A 79 -7.10 -4.01 -12.86
CA LEU A 79 -7.90 -4.00 -14.10
C LEU A 79 -8.66 -5.32 -14.28
N GLY A 80 -9.79 -5.24 -14.95
CA GLY A 80 -10.52 -6.40 -15.45
C GLY A 80 -9.91 -6.95 -16.76
N GLU A 81 -10.27 -8.19 -17.09
CA GLU A 81 -9.70 -8.89 -18.26
C GLU A 81 -9.87 -8.15 -19.59
N ARG A 82 -10.93 -7.34 -19.73
CA ARG A 82 -11.19 -6.54 -20.94
C ARG A 82 -10.25 -5.35 -21.11
N GLU A 83 -9.56 -4.95 -20.04
CA GLU A 83 -8.73 -3.75 -19.98
C GLU A 83 -7.22 -4.06 -20.00
N TRP A 84 -6.80 -5.31 -19.77
CA TRP A 84 -5.38 -5.68 -19.67
C TRP A 84 -4.53 -5.35 -20.91
N HIS A 85 -5.16 -5.20 -22.07
CA HIS A 85 -4.47 -4.82 -23.31
C HIS A 85 -4.11 -3.33 -23.37
N VAL A 86 -4.80 -2.46 -22.61
CA VAL A 86 -4.62 -1.01 -22.68
C VAL A 86 -3.26 -0.57 -22.16
N PRO A 87 -2.81 -0.93 -20.94
CA PRO A 87 -1.47 -0.55 -20.45
C PRO A 87 -0.34 -0.96 -21.39
N LYS A 88 -0.46 -2.10 -22.09
CA LYS A 88 0.57 -2.59 -23.00
C LYS A 88 0.84 -1.65 -24.18
N GLN A 89 -0.14 -0.87 -24.61
CA GLN A 89 0.00 0.12 -25.68
C GLN A 89 0.95 1.27 -25.27
N PHE A 90 1.18 1.42 -23.97
CA PHE A 90 2.05 2.43 -23.35
C PHE A 90 3.31 1.81 -22.74
N GLY A 91 3.66 0.57 -23.09
CA GLY A 91 4.83 -0.12 -22.51
C GLY A 91 4.67 -0.49 -21.01
N LEU A 92 3.45 -0.45 -20.50
CA LEU A 92 3.10 -0.80 -19.12
C LEU A 92 2.51 -2.21 -19.03
N THR A 93 2.50 -2.78 -17.83
CA THR A 93 1.78 -4.01 -17.53
C THR A 93 0.57 -3.76 -16.61
N CYS A 94 -0.18 -4.82 -16.28
CA CYS A 94 -1.10 -4.86 -15.15
C CYS A 94 -0.45 -5.75 -14.08
N ALA A 95 0.20 -5.12 -13.08
CA ALA A 95 0.98 -5.85 -12.08
C ALA A 95 0.13 -6.68 -11.12
N MET A 96 -1.14 -6.30 -10.93
CA MET A 96 -2.13 -7.01 -10.12
C MET A 96 -3.46 -7.06 -10.87
N ALA A 97 -3.82 -8.24 -11.36
CA ALA A 97 -5.11 -8.48 -12.01
C ALA A 97 -6.21 -8.74 -10.97
N ASN A 98 -7.44 -8.34 -11.28
CA ASN A 98 -8.59 -8.67 -10.44
C ASN A 98 -8.81 -10.20 -10.39
N GLY A 99 -9.18 -10.71 -9.22
CA GLY A 99 -9.39 -12.13 -8.96
C GLY A 99 -10.88 -12.51 -8.81
N PRO A 100 -11.17 -13.76 -8.40
CA PRO A 100 -12.51 -14.34 -8.40
C PRO A 100 -13.35 -13.96 -7.19
N SER A 101 -12.73 -13.44 -6.12
CA SER A 101 -13.37 -13.13 -4.85
C SER A 101 -13.65 -11.64 -4.70
N THR A 102 -14.60 -11.31 -3.85
CA THR A 102 -14.83 -9.95 -3.38
C THR A 102 -14.33 -9.79 -1.95
N ILE A 103 -14.21 -8.56 -1.48
CA ILE A 103 -13.79 -8.29 -0.09
C ILE A 103 -14.75 -8.99 0.89
N ALA A 104 -16.06 -8.96 0.65
CA ALA A 104 -17.06 -9.54 1.55
C ALA A 104 -17.17 -11.07 1.43
N VAL A 105 -16.99 -11.62 0.21
CA VAL A 105 -17.16 -13.06 -0.06
C VAL A 105 -15.87 -13.61 -0.67
N GLY A 106 -15.15 -14.39 0.11
CA GLY A 106 -13.83 -14.90 -0.25
C GLY A 106 -13.58 -16.35 0.20
N PHE A 107 -12.32 -16.68 0.29
CA PHE A 107 -11.86 -18.06 0.53
C PHE A 107 -12.16 -18.61 1.93
N ASN A 108 -12.61 -17.80 2.88
CA ASN A 108 -13.08 -18.28 4.18
C ASN A 108 -14.46 -18.97 4.11
N ARG A 109 -15.14 -18.97 2.95
CA ARG A 109 -16.45 -19.56 2.71
C ARG A 109 -16.33 -20.92 1.99
N PRO A 110 -16.41 -22.07 2.67
CA PRO A 110 -16.28 -23.39 2.03
C PRO A 110 -17.31 -23.65 0.92
N ASN A 111 -18.52 -23.13 1.06
CA ASN A 111 -19.57 -23.24 0.04
C ASN A 111 -19.28 -22.46 -1.24
N GLU A 112 -18.34 -21.52 -1.21
CA GLU A 112 -17.90 -20.75 -2.38
C GLU A 112 -16.67 -21.36 -3.06
N HIS A 113 -15.99 -22.34 -2.45
CA HIS A 113 -14.71 -22.84 -2.94
C HIS A 113 -14.79 -23.38 -4.36
N ASP A 114 -15.84 -24.12 -4.72
CA ASP A 114 -15.94 -24.70 -6.07
C ASP A 114 -16.01 -23.60 -7.13
N ARG A 115 -16.83 -22.57 -6.90
CA ARG A 115 -16.93 -21.41 -7.77
C ARG A 115 -15.61 -20.62 -7.81
N LEU A 116 -15.05 -20.31 -6.65
CA LEU A 116 -13.81 -19.53 -6.55
C LEU A 116 -12.63 -20.26 -7.20
N VAL A 117 -12.51 -21.57 -7.03
CA VAL A 117 -11.44 -22.37 -7.64
C VAL A 117 -11.60 -22.42 -9.16
N ALA A 118 -12.80 -22.71 -9.66
CA ALA A 118 -13.06 -22.75 -11.11
C ALA A 118 -12.77 -21.40 -11.78
N GLU A 119 -13.21 -20.31 -11.16
CA GLU A 119 -12.95 -18.98 -11.69
C GLU A 119 -11.47 -18.56 -11.54
N SER A 120 -10.79 -18.98 -10.46
CA SER A 120 -9.34 -18.80 -10.33
C SER A 120 -8.60 -19.50 -11.47
N GLU A 121 -8.97 -20.75 -11.80
CA GLU A 121 -8.33 -21.48 -12.90
C GLU A 121 -8.51 -20.76 -14.24
N ARG A 122 -9.73 -20.31 -14.54
CA ARG A 122 -10.01 -19.54 -15.75
C ARG A 122 -9.18 -18.27 -15.84
N LEU A 123 -9.17 -17.48 -14.75
CA LEU A 123 -8.45 -16.21 -14.71
C LEU A 123 -6.93 -16.40 -14.77
N LEU A 124 -6.38 -17.37 -14.04
CA LEU A 124 -4.95 -17.65 -14.04
C LEU A 124 -4.43 -18.04 -15.43
N GLN A 125 -5.21 -18.81 -16.21
CA GLN A 125 -4.87 -19.13 -17.61
C GLN A 125 -4.79 -17.87 -18.47
N LEU A 126 -5.78 -16.97 -18.35
CA LEU A 126 -5.79 -15.71 -19.09
C LEU A 126 -4.68 -14.76 -18.65
N ILE A 127 -4.45 -14.63 -17.35
CA ILE A 127 -3.38 -13.82 -16.75
C ILE A 127 -2.01 -14.29 -17.26
N ALA A 128 -1.75 -15.58 -17.23
CA ALA A 128 -0.51 -16.16 -17.73
C ALA A 128 -0.35 -15.95 -19.26
N ALA A 129 -1.40 -16.14 -20.04
CA ALA A 129 -1.39 -15.89 -21.48
C ALA A 129 -1.10 -14.42 -21.83
N GLN A 130 -1.46 -13.52 -20.94
CA GLN A 130 -1.16 -12.08 -21.04
C GLN A 130 0.20 -11.68 -20.47
N GLY A 131 0.92 -12.60 -19.83
CA GLY A 131 2.21 -12.32 -19.19
C GLY A 131 2.10 -11.43 -17.94
N LEU A 132 0.94 -11.44 -17.26
CA LEU A 132 0.73 -10.67 -16.04
C LEU A 132 1.24 -11.45 -14.82
N PRO A 133 1.85 -10.78 -13.82
CA PRO A 133 2.55 -11.48 -12.74
C PRO A 133 1.67 -11.97 -11.61
N ASN A 134 0.58 -11.24 -11.26
CA ASN A 134 -0.16 -11.47 -10.03
C ASN A 134 -1.68 -11.41 -10.22
N MET A 135 -2.39 -12.11 -9.34
CA MET A 135 -3.85 -12.06 -9.19
C MET A 135 -4.21 -11.82 -7.73
N ILE A 136 -5.04 -10.80 -7.46
CA ILE A 136 -5.53 -10.51 -6.10
C ILE A 136 -6.62 -11.48 -5.68
N VAL A 137 -6.65 -11.83 -4.38
CA VAL A 137 -7.73 -12.58 -3.76
C VAL A 137 -8.03 -12.03 -2.37
N PHE A 138 -9.25 -12.29 -1.87
CA PHE A 138 -9.70 -11.83 -0.57
C PHE A 138 -10.14 -13.01 0.31
N SER A 139 -9.96 -12.85 1.63
CA SER A 139 -10.40 -13.83 2.62
C SER A 139 -11.92 -13.92 2.74
N GLY A 140 -12.60 -12.79 2.62
CA GLY A 140 -14.01 -12.63 2.96
C GLY A 140 -14.20 -12.06 4.38
N ASN A 141 -15.41 -11.63 4.68
CA ASN A 141 -15.79 -11.18 6.01
C ASN A 141 -15.94 -12.39 6.97
N ARG A 142 -15.71 -12.18 8.28
CA ARG A 142 -15.85 -13.24 9.30
C ARG A 142 -17.28 -13.77 9.38
N GLY A 143 -18.27 -12.90 9.49
CA GLY A 143 -19.66 -13.31 9.70
C GLY A 143 -19.84 -14.16 10.94
N GLY A 144 -19.12 -13.85 12.03
CA GLY A 144 -19.10 -14.61 13.27
C GLY A 144 -18.14 -15.80 13.31
N MET A 145 -17.43 -16.09 12.22
CA MET A 145 -16.42 -17.17 12.15
C MET A 145 -15.18 -16.79 12.96
N SER A 146 -14.60 -17.75 13.67
CA SER A 146 -13.34 -17.56 14.39
C SER A 146 -12.15 -17.39 13.44
N ASP A 147 -11.07 -16.74 13.91
CA ASP A 147 -9.85 -16.59 13.10
C ASP A 147 -9.22 -17.94 12.72
N GLY A 148 -9.26 -18.92 13.61
CA GLY A 148 -8.75 -20.27 13.35
C GLY A 148 -9.56 -21.01 12.28
N GLU A 149 -10.88 -20.92 12.34
CA GLU A 149 -11.78 -21.53 11.36
C GLU A 149 -11.63 -20.88 9.99
N GLY A 150 -11.61 -19.52 9.93
CA GLY A 150 -11.43 -18.80 8.69
C GLY A 150 -10.08 -19.09 8.03
N LEU A 151 -9.02 -19.21 8.84
CA LEU A 151 -7.69 -19.57 8.39
C LEU A 151 -7.65 -20.96 7.73
N GLU A 152 -8.26 -21.96 8.36
CA GLU A 152 -8.33 -23.31 7.82
C GLU A 152 -9.19 -23.37 6.54
N ASN A 153 -10.31 -22.68 6.53
CA ASN A 153 -11.17 -22.59 5.35
C ASN A 153 -10.44 -21.94 4.18
N CYS A 154 -9.78 -20.78 4.38
CA CYS A 154 -8.97 -20.14 3.36
C CYS A 154 -7.87 -21.06 2.84
N ALA A 155 -7.12 -21.71 3.74
CA ALA A 155 -6.05 -22.63 3.35
C ALA A 155 -6.57 -23.80 2.50
N ARG A 156 -7.72 -24.38 2.86
CA ARG A 156 -8.36 -25.46 2.11
C ARG A 156 -8.72 -25.07 0.69
N GLY A 157 -9.33 -23.91 0.50
CA GLY A 157 -9.70 -23.41 -0.84
C GLY A 157 -8.47 -23.06 -1.68
N LEU A 158 -7.51 -22.34 -1.07
CA LEU A 158 -6.30 -21.87 -1.76
C LEU A 158 -5.33 -23.00 -2.12
N ARG A 159 -5.25 -24.08 -1.36
CA ARG A 159 -4.48 -25.29 -1.73
C ARG A 159 -4.99 -25.92 -3.04
N ARG A 160 -6.24 -25.71 -3.42
CA ARG A 160 -6.79 -26.16 -4.71
C ARG A 160 -6.36 -25.26 -5.86
N VAL A 161 -6.12 -23.97 -5.60
CA VAL A 161 -5.68 -22.96 -6.59
C VAL A 161 -4.17 -23.01 -6.79
N ALA A 162 -3.41 -23.23 -5.73
CA ALA A 162 -1.94 -23.12 -5.71
C ALA A 162 -1.23 -23.93 -6.80
N PRO A 163 -1.57 -25.24 -7.07
CA PRO A 163 -0.90 -25.99 -8.13
C PRO A 163 -1.12 -25.41 -9.54
N ILE A 164 -2.26 -24.74 -9.76
CA ILE A 164 -2.58 -24.09 -11.02
C ILE A 164 -1.69 -22.84 -11.18
N ALA A 165 -1.60 -22.03 -10.13
CA ALA A 165 -0.75 -20.84 -10.08
C ALA A 165 0.74 -21.20 -10.28
N GLU A 166 1.22 -22.27 -9.66
CA GLU A 166 2.59 -22.77 -9.82
C GLU A 166 2.90 -23.18 -11.27
N ARG A 167 2.02 -23.97 -11.89
CA ARG A 167 2.18 -24.42 -13.27
C ARG A 167 2.21 -23.26 -14.26
N LEU A 168 1.41 -22.21 -13.99
CA LEU A 168 1.28 -21.04 -14.86
C LEU A 168 2.26 -19.91 -14.54
N GLY A 169 2.99 -20.00 -13.43
CA GLY A 169 3.97 -19.00 -13.02
C GLY A 169 3.37 -17.70 -12.50
N VAL A 170 2.05 -17.66 -12.20
CA VAL A 170 1.34 -16.49 -11.68
C VAL A 170 1.29 -16.55 -10.15
N THR A 171 1.47 -15.41 -9.47
CA THR A 171 1.37 -15.35 -8.00
C THR A 171 -0.05 -14.92 -7.60
N VAL A 172 -0.66 -15.68 -6.71
CA VAL A 172 -1.93 -15.34 -6.07
C VAL A 172 -1.64 -14.56 -4.80
N CYS A 173 -2.16 -13.35 -4.69
CA CYS A 173 -1.88 -12.43 -3.60
C CYS A 173 -3.12 -12.21 -2.73
N MET A 174 -3.07 -12.63 -1.46
CA MET A 174 -4.10 -12.32 -0.46
C MET A 174 -3.85 -10.92 0.08
N GLU A 175 -4.84 -10.04 -0.05
CA GLU A 175 -4.72 -8.69 0.47
C GLU A 175 -5.02 -8.61 1.97
N LEU A 176 -4.17 -7.86 2.67
CA LEU A 176 -4.34 -7.46 4.06
C LEU A 176 -5.13 -6.15 4.12
N LEU A 177 -6.35 -6.18 4.68
CA LEU A 177 -7.22 -5.01 4.80
C LEU A 177 -7.52 -4.67 6.26
N ASN A 178 -7.80 -3.41 6.57
CA ASN A 178 -8.19 -3.04 7.93
C ASN A 178 -9.68 -3.33 8.20
N SER A 179 -9.95 -3.99 9.32
CA SER A 179 -11.32 -4.21 9.82
C SER A 179 -11.81 -3.13 10.78
N LYS A 180 -10.94 -2.20 11.20
CA LYS A 180 -11.28 -1.14 12.16
C LYS A 180 -12.15 -0.04 11.53
N ILE A 181 -11.84 0.37 10.30
CA ILE A 181 -12.42 1.56 9.67
C ILE A 181 -13.14 1.20 8.37
N ASP A 182 -12.41 0.69 7.35
CA ASP A 182 -12.89 0.63 5.97
C ASP A 182 -13.64 -0.66 5.63
N HIS A 183 -13.14 -1.81 6.11
CA HIS A 183 -13.66 -3.13 5.74
C HIS A 183 -14.08 -3.92 6.98
N ARG A 184 -15.08 -3.40 7.70
CA ARG A 184 -15.57 -4.03 8.93
C ARG A 184 -15.83 -5.52 8.71
N ASP A 185 -15.37 -6.32 9.70
CA ASP A 185 -15.53 -7.77 9.70
C ASP A 185 -14.63 -8.54 8.72
N TYR A 186 -13.75 -7.87 7.94
CA TYR A 186 -12.80 -8.56 7.07
C TYR A 186 -11.86 -9.46 7.87
N GLN A 187 -11.55 -10.66 7.34
CA GLN A 187 -10.85 -11.68 8.14
C GLN A 187 -9.33 -11.59 8.08
N CYS A 188 -8.74 -11.37 6.91
CA CYS A 188 -7.28 -11.24 6.75
C CYS A 188 -6.84 -9.80 7.09
N ASP A 189 -7.03 -9.39 8.35
CA ASP A 189 -6.83 -8.01 8.79
C ASP A 189 -5.55 -7.80 9.61
N ARG A 190 -4.67 -8.82 9.69
CA ARG A 190 -3.40 -8.76 10.42
C ARG A 190 -2.31 -9.56 9.73
N THR A 191 -1.11 -9.02 9.75
CA THR A 191 0.07 -9.67 9.15
C THR A 191 0.34 -11.08 9.70
N PRO A 192 0.32 -11.35 11.02
CA PRO A 192 0.56 -12.71 11.52
C PRO A 192 -0.46 -13.74 11.00
N TRP A 193 -1.73 -13.35 10.86
CA TRP A 193 -2.77 -14.22 10.31
C TRP A 193 -2.51 -14.52 8.82
N GLY A 194 -2.17 -13.49 8.04
CA GLY A 194 -1.83 -13.66 6.64
C GLY A 194 -0.58 -14.52 6.42
N VAL A 195 0.46 -14.30 7.21
CA VAL A 195 1.70 -15.10 7.17
C VAL A 195 1.43 -16.56 7.51
N GLU A 196 0.61 -16.82 8.53
CA GLU A 196 0.22 -18.19 8.87
C GLU A 196 -0.58 -18.85 7.72
N LEU A 197 -1.44 -18.08 7.03
CA LEU A 197 -2.14 -18.59 5.84
C LEU A 197 -1.15 -18.96 4.72
N VAL A 198 -0.15 -18.11 4.45
CA VAL A 198 0.89 -18.40 3.44
C VAL A 198 1.62 -19.70 3.78
N LYS A 199 2.00 -19.89 5.04
CA LYS A 199 2.65 -21.13 5.52
C LYS A 199 1.75 -22.35 5.36
N ARG A 200 0.45 -22.25 5.69
CA ARG A 200 -0.50 -23.36 5.56
C ARG A 200 -0.79 -23.73 4.12
N VAL A 201 -0.87 -22.76 3.21
CA VAL A 201 -1.01 -23.05 1.77
C VAL A 201 0.24 -23.73 1.23
N GLY A 202 1.42 -23.30 1.66
CA GLY A 202 2.70 -23.96 1.40
C GLY A 202 3.21 -23.83 -0.03
N SER A 203 2.70 -22.86 -0.80
CA SER A 203 3.04 -22.65 -2.20
C SER A 203 3.97 -21.45 -2.40
N PRO A 204 5.00 -21.52 -3.26
CA PRO A 204 5.79 -20.37 -3.65
C PRO A 204 4.98 -19.34 -4.46
N ARG A 205 3.81 -19.71 -4.97
CA ARG A 205 2.93 -18.84 -5.76
C ARG A 205 1.71 -18.35 -5.00
N PHE A 206 1.72 -18.47 -3.67
CA PHE A 206 0.74 -17.82 -2.80
C PHE A 206 1.47 -16.92 -1.82
N ARG A 207 1.18 -15.63 -1.84
CA ARG A 207 1.83 -14.58 -1.06
C ARG A 207 0.81 -13.56 -0.58
N LEU A 208 1.29 -12.57 0.18
CA LEU A 208 0.49 -11.42 0.63
C LEU A 208 0.66 -10.23 -0.32
N LEU A 209 -0.40 -9.49 -0.50
CA LEU A 209 -0.38 -8.09 -0.83
C LEU A 209 -0.43 -7.34 0.50
N TYR A 210 0.65 -6.61 0.82
CA TYR A 210 0.77 -5.81 2.03
C TYR A 210 0.35 -4.37 1.73
N ASP A 211 -0.87 -4.02 2.11
CA ASP A 211 -1.31 -2.63 2.03
C ASP A 211 -0.83 -1.87 3.28
N ILE A 212 0.08 -0.92 3.05
CA ILE A 212 0.74 -0.13 4.10
C ILE A 212 -0.28 0.72 4.86
N TYR A 213 -1.26 1.29 4.15
CA TYR A 213 -2.34 2.07 4.76
C TYR A 213 -3.16 1.22 5.73
N HIS A 214 -3.59 0.05 5.27
CA HIS A 214 -4.41 -0.84 6.09
C HIS A 214 -3.64 -1.36 7.30
N MET A 215 -2.38 -1.74 7.14
CA MET A 215 -1.59 -2.29 8.23
C MET A 215 -1.10 -1.24 9.22
N GLN A 216 -0.92 0.01 8.80
CA GLN A 216 -0.70 1.12 9.74
C GLN A 216 -1.90 1.27 10.69
N ILE A 217 -3.14 1.24 10.17
CA ILE A 217 -4.37 1.35 10.97
C ILE A 217 -4.52 0.16 11.92
N MET A 218 -4.17 -1.04 11.49
CA MET A 218 -4.35 -2.26 12.28
C MET A 218 -3.24 -2.50 13.30
N GLU A 219 -1.97 -2.34 12.90
CA GLU A 219 -0.81 -2.83 13.63
C GLU A 219 0.23 -1.75 13.92
N GLY A 220 0.46 -0.81 13.01
CA GLY A 220 1.60 0.11 13.08
C GLY A 220 2.93 -0.62 12.83
N ASP A 221 4.06 0.00 13.27
CA ASP A 221 5.43 -0.56 13.18
C ASP A 221 5.76 -1.20 11.82
N VAL A 222 5.31 -0.50 10.75
CA VAL A 222 5.27 -1.00 9.36
C VAL A 222 6.64 -1.48 8.87
N ILE A 223 7.71 -0.71 9.12
CA ILE A 223 9.06 -1.05 8.61
C ILE A 223 9.58 -2.35 9.19
N ARG A 224 9.43 -2.58 10.49
CA ARG A 224 9.86 -3.83 11.13
C ARG A 224 9.03 -4.99 10.60
N THR A 225 7.71 -4.83 10.56
CA THR A 225 6.78 -5.86 10.05
C THR A 225 7.13 -6.26 8.62
N ILE A 226 7.42 -5.30 7.73
CA ILE A 226 7.85 -5.58 6.36
C ILE A 226 9.16 -6.37 6.33
N ARG A 227 10.21 -5.91 7.06
CA ARG A 227 11.51 -6.59 7.08
C ARG A 227 11.44 -8.02 7.58
N GLU A 228 10.66 -8.27 8.61
CA GLU A 228 10.50 -9.61 9.20
C GLU A 228 9.69 -10.57 8.33
N ASN A 229 8.83 -10.04 7.43
CA ASN A 229 7.88 -10.84 6.67
C ASN A 229 8.04 -10.74 5.15
N ILE A 230 9.08 -10.09 4.64
CA ILE A 230 9.26 -9.81 3.20
C ILE A 230 9.18 -11.07 2.33
N GLN A 231 9.67 -12.21 2.82
CA GLN A 231 9.61 -13.50 2.12
C GLN A 231 8.18 -14.00 1.86
N HIS A 232 7.19 -13.43 2.54
CA HIS A 232 5.77 -13.75 2.40
C HIS A 232 4.99 -12.71 1.60
N ILE A 233 5.62 -11.60 1.21
CA ILE A 233 5.00 -10.46 0.52
C ILE A 233 5.43 -10.45 -0.95
N ALA A 234 4.47 -10.29 -1.87
CA ALA A 234 4.72 -10.17 -3.30
C ALA A 234 4.36 -8.80 -3.87
N HIS A 235 3.60 -7.99 -3.15
CA HIS A 235 3.07 -6.72 -3.64
C HIS A 235 2.81 -5.75 -2.48
N PHE A 236 2.92 -4.44 -2.77
CA PHE A 236 2.63 -3.38 -1.80
C PHE A 236 1.63 -2.37 -2.36
N HIS A 237 0.70 -1.92 -1.49
CA HIS A 237 -0.14 -0.74 -1.73
C HIS A 237 0.21 0.39 -0.76
N THR A 238 -0.03 1.64 -1.18
CA THR A 238 0.26 2.85 -0.39
C THR A 238 -0.95 3.76 -0.34
N ALA A 239 -1.22 4.36 0.83
CA ALA A 239 -2.09 5.53 0.96
C ALA A 239 -1.79 6.28 2.26
N GLY A 240 -2.20 7.54 2.36
CA GLY A 240 -2.02 8.37 3.55
C GLY A 240 -2.97 7.98 4.69
N VAL A 241 -2.45 7.91 5.92
CA VAL A 241 -3.23 7.68 7.14
C VAL A 241 -3.26 8.97 7.95
N PRO A 242 -4.44 9.43 8.38
CA PRO A 242 -5.78 8.90 8.10
C PRO A 242 -6.32 9.31 6.73
N GLY A 243 -7.40 8.67 6.29
CA GLY A 243 -8.28 9.15 5.20
C GLY A 243 -7.99 8.58 3.82
N ARG A 244 -6.94 7.78 3.64
CA ARG A 244 -6.58 7.12 2.36
C ARG A 244 -6.31 8.10 1.22
N HIS A 245 -5.80 9.31 1.55
CA HIS A 245 -5.44 10.36 0.59
C HIS A 245 -3.94 10.32 0.25
N GLU A 246 -3.42 11.45 -0.23
CA GLU A 246 -2.01 11.63 -0.62
C GLU A 246 -1.03 11.17 0.47
N ILE A 247 0.17 10.75 0.03
CA ILE A 247 1.23 10.20 0.92
C ILE A 247 2.33 11.22 1.27
N ASP A 248 2.03 12.51 1.15
CA ASP A 248 2.94 13.60 1.49
C ASP A 248 3.00 13.89 3.01
N GLU A 249 3.45 15.06 3.40
CA GLU A 249 3.61 15.47 4.80
C GLU A 249 2.29 15.73 5.55
N THR A 250 1.14 15.60 4.91
CA THR A 250 -0.18 15.85 5.53
C THR A 250 -0.77 14.63 6.26
N GLN A 251 -0.02 13.53 6.29
CA GLN A 251 -0.41 12.26 6.91
C GLN A 251 0.71 11.71 7.82
N GLU A 252 0.47 10.61 8.55
CA GLU A 252 1.34 10.18 9.65
C GLU A 252 2.52 9.27 9.26
N LEU A 253 2.54 8.69 8.03
CA LEU A 253 3.57 7.76 7.57
C LEU A 253 4.72 8.49 6.85
N TYR A 254 5.96 8.14 7.18
CA TYR A 254 7.11 8.67 6.45
C TYR A 254 7.52 7.74 5.30
N TYR A 255 6.81 7.85 4.18
CA TYR A 255 6.96 6.99 3.00
C TYR A 255 8.36 6.91 2.40
N PRO A 256 9.21 7.98 2.37
CA PRO A 256 10.57 7.83 1.88
C PRO A 256 11.39 6.78 2.65
N GLN A 257 11.18 6.64 3.97
CA GLN A 257 11.89 5.65 4.75
C GLN A 257 11.29 4.25 4.62
N ILE A 258 9.97 4.15 4.45
CA ILE A 258 9.29 2.88 4.16
C ILE A 258 9.78 2.34 2.82
N ALA A 259 9.82 3.16 1.77
CA ALA A 259 10.30 2.79 0.45
C ALA A 259 11.77 2.33 0.48
N ARG A 260 12.66 3.04 1.20
CA ARG A 260 14.05 2.59 1.41
C ARG A 260 14.12 1.24 2.10
N ALA A 261 13.31 1.04 3.15
CA ALA A 261 13.28 -0.24 3.84
C ALA A 261 12.85 -1.40 2.94
N ILE A 262 11.89 -1.17 2.04
CA ILE A 262 11.48 -2.16 1.03
C ILE A 262 12.65 -2.45 0.07
N VAL A 263 13.33 -1.42 -0.47
CA VAL A 263 14.50 -1.58 -1.35
C VAL A 263 15.60 -2.40 -0.66
N GLU A 264 15.91 -2.09 0.60
CA GLU A 264 16.97 -2.75 1.38
C GLU A 264 16.71 -4.25 1.58
N THR A 265 15.47 -4.70 1.49
CA THR A 265 15.14 -6.14 1.56
C THR A 265 15.46 -6.91 0.28
N GLY A 266 15.81 -6.22 -0.81
CA GLY A 266 15.99 -6.82 -2.15
C GLY A 266 14.67 -7.13 -2.86
N PHE A 267 13.56 -6.51 -2.44
CA PHE A 267 12.24 -6.71 -3.06
C PHE A 267 12.24 -6.32 -4.54
N THR A 268 11.71 -7.19 -5.39
CA THR A 268 11.66 -7.03 -6.85
C THR A 268 10.24 -6.92 -7.43
N GLY A 269 9.23 -6.97 -6.58
CA GLY A 269 7.81 -6.80 -6.99
C GLY A 269 7.43 -5.34 -7.19
N TYR A 270 6.13 -5.06 -7.12
CA TYR A 270 5.60 -3.72 -7.35
C TYR A 270 5.13 -3.05 -6.06
N LEU A 271 5.27 -1.73 -6.02
CA LEU A 271 4.66 -0.84 -5.05
C LEU A 271 3.68 0.06 -5.78
N ALA A 272 2.38 -0.09 -5.49
CA ALA A 272 1.33 0.63 -6.18
C ALA A 272 0.77 1.79 -5.34
N GLN A 273 0.56 2.91 -6.00
CA GLN A 273 -0.10 4.08 -5.45
C GLN A 273 -1.62 3.80 -5.42
N GLU A 274 -2.19 3.63 -4.22
CA GLU A 274 -3.60 3.30 -4.00
C GLU A 274 -4.31 4.33 -3.12
N PHE A 275 -3.82 5.53 -3.09
CA PHE A 275 -4.50 6.63 -2.42
C PHE A 275 -5.57 7.26 -3.32
N VAL A 276 -6.64 7.77 -2.68
CA VAL A 276 -7.69 8.53 -3.34
C VAL A 276 -7.29 10.01 -3.36
N PRO A 277 -6.99 10.60 -4.52
CA PRO A 277 -6.56 12.00 -4.58
C PRO A 277 -7.62 12.96 -4.05
N SER A 278 -7.23 13.86 -3.15
CA SER A 278 -8.05 14.96 -2.64
C SER A 278 -7.84 16.26 -3.43
N ARG A 279 -6.79 16.30 -4.27
CA ARG A 279 -6.38 17.41 -5.11
C ARG A 279 -6.40 17.01 -6.58
N ASP A 280 -5.70 17.76 -7.46
CA ASP A 280 -5.57 17.32 -8.86
C ASP A 280 -4.94 15.93 -8.95
N PRO A 281 -5.64 14.95 -9.52
CA PRO A 281 -5.25 13.54 -9.40
C PRO A 281 -3.87 13.21 -10.01
N LEU A 282 -3.55 13.79 -11.17
CA LEU A 282 -2.28 13.49 -11.83
C LEU A 282 -1.09 14.21 -11.17
N THR A 283 -1.32 15.38 -10.59
CA THR A 283 -0.31 16.07 -9.77
C THR A 283 -0.04 15.29 -8.49
N SER A 284 -1.08 14.82 -7.80
CA SER A 284 -0.97 13.98 -6.62
C SER A 284 -0.25 12.66 -6.92
N LEU A 285 -0.58 12.00 -8.03
CA LEU A 285 0.11 10.78 -8.44
C LEU A 285 1.60 11.03 -8.69
N ARG A 286 1.96 12.08 -9.42
CA ARG A 286 3.36 12.45 -9.68
C ARG A 286 4.13 12.69 -8.39
N GLN A 287 3.52 13.35 -7.42
CA GLN A 287 4.11 13.58 -6.10
C GLN A 287 4.33 12.25 -5.36
N GLY A 288 3.32 11.38 -5.30
CA GLY A 288 3.42 10.07 -4.65
C GLY A 288 4.52 9.18 -5.25
N VAL A 289 4.60 9.15 -6.59
CA VAL A 289 5.66 8.44 -7.31
C VAL A 289 7.05 8.99 -6.94
N SER A 290 7.18 10.32 -6.86
CA SER A 290 8.46 10.96 -6.49
C SER A 290 8.86 10.67 -5.04
N ILE A 291 7.90 10.63 -4.11
CA ILE A 291 8.14 10.32 -2.69
C ILE A 291 8.69 8.90 -2.52
N CYS A 292 8.23 7.95 -3.32
CA CYS A 292 8.66 6.55 -3.26
C CYS A 292 9.88 6.22 -4.13
N ASP A 293 10.40 7.17 -4.92
CA ASP A 293 11.60 6.98 -5.74
C ASP A 293 12.87 7.30 -4.95
N VAL A 294 13.39 6.32 -4.19
CA VAL A 294 14.42 6.45 -3.15
C VAL A 294 15.75 5.78 -3.53
#